data_77168b17b04f89876c780496b76a7cc2
#
_entry.id   77168b17b04f89876c780496b76a7cc2
#
_cell.length_a   1.000
_cell.length_b   1.000
_cell.length_c   1.000
_cell.angle_alpha   90.00
_cell.angle_beta   90.00
_cell.angle_gamma   90.00
#
_symmetry.space_group_name_H-M   'P 1'
#
loop_
_entity.id
_entity.type
_entity.pdbx_description
1 polymer ?
#
loop_
_entity_poly.entity_id
_entity_poly.type
_entity_poly.pdbx_seq_one_letter_code
_entity_poly.pdbx_strand_id
1 'polypeptide(L)' 'MGPGRADAGERGRNARTEDVIGADERLSDDQKAALIAVYRSMVGQS' A
#
# COMPACT_ATOMS: atom_id res chain seq x y z
N MET A 1 8.93 -13.02 -19.46
CA MET A 1 9.67 -13.14 -18.37
C MET A 1 10.39 -11.93 -17.95
N GLY A 2 10.14 -11.04 -17.66
CA GLY A 2 10.81 -9.92 -17.22
C GLY A 2 10.36 -9.45 -15.89
N PRO A 3 11.05 -8.46 -15.37
CA PRO A 3 10.70 -7.85 -14.09
C PRO A 3 9.36 -7.13 -14.10
N GLY A 4 8.85 -6.82 -15.25
CA GLY A 4 7.56 -6.12 -15.31
C GLY A 4 6.42 -6.89 -14.68
N ARG A 5 6.50 -8.20 -14.73
CA ARG A 5 5.45 -9.03 -14.16
C ARG A 5 5.44 -8.92 -12.64
N ALA A 6 6.61 -8.93 -12.03
CA ALA A 6 6.72 -8.79 -10.59
C ALA A 6 6.24 -7.41 -10.14
N ASP A 7 6.56 -6.38 -10.92
CA ASP A 7 6.12 -5.04 -10.62
C ASP A 7 4.60 -4.93 -10.62
N ALA A 8 3.96 -5.55 -11.61
CA ALA A 8 2.52 -5.52 -11.70
C ALA A 8 1.87 -6.19 -10.49
N GLY A 9 2.45 -7.30 -10.03
CA GLY A 9 1.94 -7.99 -8.86
C GLY A 9 2.09 -7.17 -7.60
N GLU A 10 3.23 -6.49 -7.46
CA GLU A 10 3.45 -5.64 -6.30
C GLU A 10 2.49 -4.46 -6.27
N ARG A 11 2.27 -3.84 -7.42
CA ARG A 11 1.33 -2.72 -7.50
C ARG A 11 -0.07 -3.14 -7.13
N GLY A 12 -0.50 -4.31 -7.57
CA GLY A 12 -1.81 -4.83 -7.24
C GLY A 12 -1.97 -5.04 -5.74
N ARG A 13 -0.95 -5.60 -5.10
CA ARG A 13 -0.99 -5.81 -3.66
C ARG A 13 -0.96 -4.50 -2.89
N ASN A 14 -0.14 -3.56 -3.35
CA ASN A 14 -0.04 -2.25 -2.69
C ASN A 14 -1.36 -1.50 -2.77
N ALA A 15 -1.99 -1.51 -3.94
CA ALA A 15 -3.26 -0.84 -4.12
C ALA A 15 -4.33 -1.46 -3.24
N ARG A 16 -4.33 -2.78 -3.12
CA ARG A 16 -5.31 -3.48 -2.28
C ARG A 16 -5.10 -3.14 -0.81
N THR A 17 -3.86 -3.11 -0.36
CA THR A 17 -3.55 -2.77 1.03
C THR A 17 -3.97 -1.34 1.33
N GLU A 18 -3.68 -0.42 0.43
CA GLU A 18 -4.08 0.98 0.62
C GLU A 18 -5.59 1.14 0.62
N ASP A 19 -6.28 0.38 -0.22
CA ASP A 19 -7.74 0.39 -0.23
C ASP A 19 -8.32 -0.07 1.09
N VAL A 20 -7.77 -1.14 1.66
CA VAL A 20 -8.24 -1.66 2.94
C VAL A 20 -8.04 -0.62 4.03
N ILE A 21 -6.87 0.02 4.06
CA ILE A 21 -6.60 1.08 5.03
C ILE A 21 -7.58 2.22 4.86
N GLY A 22 -7.80 2.64 3.61
CA GLY A 22 -8.71 3.75 3.32
C GLY A 22 -10.15 3.45 3.66
N ALA A 23 -10.54 2.18 3.66
CA ALA A 23 -11.91 1.77 3.96
C ALA A 23 -12.12 1.49 5.44
N ASP A 24 -11.08 1.53 6.26
CA ASP A 24 -11.20 1.20 7.68
C ASP A 24 -11.83 2.36 8.43
N GLU A 25 -13.05 2.15 8.91
CA GLU A 25 -13.79 3.20 9.60
C GLU A 25 -13.27 3.50 11.00
N ARG A 26 -12.40 2.63 11.52
CA ARG A 26 -11.83 2.82 12.86
C ARG A 26 -10.69 3.82 12.85
N LEU A 27 -10.21 4.21 11.67
CA LEU A 27 -9.09 5.11 11.51
C LEU A 27 -9.57 6.48 11.06
N SER A 28 -8.93 7.53 11.59
CA SER A 28 -9.16 8.87 11.08
C SER A 28 -8.39 9.07 9.77
N ASP A 29 -8.71 10.15 9.07
CA ASP A 29 -8.01 10.48 7.82
C ASP A 29 -6.50 10.63 8.05
N ASP A 30 -6.13 11.28 9.14
CA ASP A 30 -4.71 11.46 9.50
C ASP A 30 -4.05 10.11 9.75
N GLN A 31 -4.74 9.22 10.45
CA GLN A 31 -4.21 7.91 10.74
C GLN A 31 -4.06 7.09 9.46
N LYS A 32 -5.03 7.18 8.57
CA LYS A 32 -4.96 6.50 7.28
C LYS A 32 -3.75 6.97 6.48
N ALA A 33 -3.56 8.27 6.43
CA ALA A 33 -2.42 8.85 5.70
C ALA A 33 -1.10 8.39 6.29
N ALA A 34 -0.99 8.38 7.61
CA ALA A 34 0.22 7.94 8.28
C ALA A 34 0.52 6.47 8.00
N LEU A 35 -0.49 5.62 8.07
CA LEU A 35 -0.31 4.20 7.82
C LEU A 35 0.11 3.93 6.37
N ILE A 36 -0.52 4.62 5.44
CA ILE A 36 -0.17 4.47 4.03
C ILE A 36 1.27 4.92 3.79
N ALA A 37 1.67 6.02 4.41
CA ALA A 37 3.03 6.53 4.28
C ALA A 37 4.05 5.53 4.82
N VAL A 38 3.80 4.96 5.99
CA VAL A 38 4.67 3.96 6.57
C VAL A 38 4.72 2.71 5.70
N TYR A 39 3.55 2.27 5.23
CA TYR A 39 3.48 1.09 4.38
C TYR A 39 4.32 1.26 3.12
N ARG A 40 4.17 2.40 2.46
CA ARG A 40 4.93 2.69 1.25
C ARG A 40 6.43 2.74 1.51
N SER A 41 6.81 3.31 2.64
CA SER A 41 8.21 3.39 3.03
C SER A 41 8.81 2.00 3.21
N MET A 42 8.07 1.11 3.86
CA MET A 42 8.54 -0.25 4.10
C MET A 42 8.66 -1.02 2.79
N VAL A 43 7.65 -0.92 1.94
CA VAL A 43 7.64 -1.62 0.65
C VAL A 43 8.72 -1.06 -0.25
N GLY A 44 8.90 0.25 -0.24
CA GLY A 44 9.90 0.89 -1.07
C GLY A 44 11.33 0.52 -0.71
N GLN A 45 11.55 0.10 0.53
CA GLN A 45 12.88 -0.32 0.97
C GLN A 45 13.16 -1.78 0.66
N SER A 46 12.16 -2.53 0.33
CA SER A 46 12.31 -3.93 -0.01
C SER A 46 12.85 -4.10 -1.40
#